data_82acd35d3a0b14e7aadc4f4c6235c908
#
_entry.id   82acd35d3a0b14e7aadc4f4c6235c908
#
_cell.length_a   1.000
_cell.length_b   1.000
_cell.length_c   1.000
_cell.angle_alpha   90.00
_cell.angle_beta   90.00
_cell.angle_gamma   90.00
#
_symmetry.space_group_name_H-M   'P 1'
#
loop_
_entity.id
_entity.type
_entity.pdbx_description
1 polymer ?
#
loop_
_entity_poly.entity_id
_entity_poly.type
_entity_poly.pdbx_seq_one_letter_code
_entity_poly.pdbx_strand_id
1 'polypeptide(L)'
;VHWDGTGLPFIEPGDDFGECATVLADSYVDEFTLFPRIEPDSIEAAAIAGFMPMAARVETPLGPLAILIPKLHLRRCLLDPRLTHITRTARRESSRYAFGMNTAFHEVTDACLEVHGDEWLLPELVDAFCRLHGERASRRVAFLSAELWRGDGADRALVAGEIGYLVGSSYASLSGFSRVSGAGTVQLAALGSLLAAKGIRVWDLGMPMEYKLSLGGRELARSRFLPLLRRAYTASADPARAALVPASMPVNARGVIDS
;
A
#
# COMPACT_ATOMS: atom_id res chain seq x y z
N VAL A 1 15.28 15.94 -10.86
CA VAL A 1 13.93 16.28 -11.36
C VAL A 1 14.08 17.26 -12.50
N HIS A 2 13.43 16.97 -13.58
CA HIS A 2 13.32 17.81 -14.77
C HIS A 2 11.88 18.31 -14.93
N TRP A 3 11.69 19.37 -15.72
CA TRP A 3 10.36 19.94 -15.94
C TRP A 3 10.07 19.97 -17.43
N ASP A 4 8.93 19.48 -17.85
CA ASP A 4 8.49 19.59 -19.23
C ASP A 4 7.93 20.99 -19.54
N GLY A 5 7.62 21.26 -20.83
CA GLY A 5 7.09 22.55 -21.24
C GLY A 5 5.68 22.87 -20.67
N THR A 6 5.00 21.90 -20.04
CA THR A 6 3.69 22.07 -19.40
C THR A 6 3.80 22.31 -17.89
N GLY A 7 5.00 22.22 -17.33
CA GLY A 7 5.25 22.34 -15.88
C GLY A 7 5.02 21.04 -15.11
N LEU A 8 4.91 19.89 -15.80
CA LEU A 8 4.85 18.59 -15.17
C LEU A 8 6.26 18.07 -14.90
N PRO A 9 6.60 17.68 -13.66
CA PRO A 9 7.92 17.18 -13.35
C PRO A 9 8.09 15.74 -13.87
N PHE A 10 9.29 15.44 -14.35
CA PHE A 10 9.69 14.09 -14.70
C PHE A 10 11.03 13.72 -14.09
N ILE A 11 11.19 12.45 -13.82
CA ILE A 11 12.38 11.82 -13.26
C ILE A 11 13.01 10.98 -14.37
N GLU A 12 14.29 11.16 -14.62
CA GLU A 12 15.01 10.38 -15.63
C GLU A 12 15.62 9.10 -15.03
N PRO A 13 15.83 8.06 -15.84
CA PRO A 13 16.61 6.91 -15.41
C PRO A 13 18.02 7.34 -14.97
N GLY A 14 18.35 7.09 -13.70
CA GLY A 14 19.61 7.53 -13.08
C GLY A 14 19.45 8.64 -12.05
N ASP A 15 18.33 9.36 -12.05
CA ASP A 15 18.00 10.31 -10.99
C ASP A 15 17.75 9.60 -9.65
N ASP A 16 18.15 10.23 -8.54
CA ASP A 16 17.80 9.78 -7.20
C ASP A 16 16.37 10.20 -6.82
N PHE A 17 15.48 9.23 -6.60
CA PHE A 17 14.09 9.49 -6.23
C PHE A 17 13.96 10.25 -4.90
N GLY A 18 14.89 10.07 -3.96
CA GLY A 18 14.89 10.76 -2.66
C GLY A 18 15.21 12.24 -2.79
N GLU A 19 16.18 12.58 -3.64
CA GLU A 19 16.50 13.97 -3.99
C GLU A 19 15.33 14.60 -4.74
N CYS A 20 14.75 13.88 -5.71
CA CYS A 20 13.56 14.34 -6.42
C CYS A 20 12.38 14.62 -5.49
N ALA A 21 12.09 13.71 -4.55
CA ALA A 21 11.03 13.90 -3.55
C ALA A 21 11.30 15.13 -2.66
N THR A 22 12.55 15.44 -2.37
CA THR A 22 12.91 16.61 -1.56
C THR A 22 12.64 17.91 -2.32
N VAL A 23 13.08 18.00 -3.56
CA VAL A 23 12.83 19.17 -4.43
C VAL A 23 11.33 19.39 -4.61
N LEU A 24 10.57 18.32 -4.91
CA LEU A 24 9.12 18.40 -5.13
C LEU A 24 8.35 18.74 -3.84
N ALA A 25 8.83 18.29 -2.68
CA ALA A 25 8.18 18.60 -1.42
C ALA A 25 8.14 20.10 -1.12
N ASP A 26 9.16 20.82 -1.53
CA ASP A 26 9.33 22.25 -1.23
C ASP A 26 8.71 23.17 -2.30
N SER A 27 8.69 22.73 -3.57
CA SER A 27 8.39 23.61 -4.72
C SER A 27 7.20 23.21 -5.55
N TYR A 28 6.68 21.99 -5.40
CA TYR A 28 5.65 21.46 -6.29
C TYR A 28 4.26 21.45 -5.64
N VAL A 29 3.31 22.10 -6.31
CA VAL A 29 1.94 22.31 -5.81
C VAL A 29 0.96 21.22 -6.26
N ASP A 30 1.42 20.25 -7.05
CA ASP A 30 0.65 19.10 -7.50
C ASP A 30 1.28 17.79 -6.94
N GLU A 31 0.83 16.65 -7.41
CA GLU A 31 1.14 15.35 -6.83
C GLU A 31 1.86 14.39 -7.75
N PHE A 32 1.66 14.50 -9.07
CA PHE A 32 2.14 13.52 -10.05
C PHE A 32 3.49 13.90 -10.64
N THR A 33 4.33 12.90 -10.80
CA THR A 33 5.58 12.94 -11.59
C THR A 33 5.55 11.86 -12.64
N LEU A 34 6.33 12.01 -13.72
CA LEU A 34 6.49 11.00 -14.76
C LEU A 34 7.81 10.28 -14.59
N PHE A 35 7.81 8.97 -14.85
CA PHE A 35 9.01 8.15 -14.99
C PHE A 35 8.78 7.13 -16.12
N PRO A 36 9.70 6.99 -17.10
CA PRO A 36 9.41 6.31 -18.37
C PRO A 36 9.29 4.78 -18.29
N ARG A 37 9.61 4.17 -17.14
CA ARG A 37 9.68 2.70 -17.00
C ARG A 37 8.88 2.19 -15.83
N ILE A 38 8.21 1.04 -16.03
CA ILE A 38 7.57 0.28 -14.96
C ILE A 38 8.45 -0.93 -14.67
N GLU A 39 9.39 -0.78 -13.75
CA GLU A 39 10.36 -1.82 -13.37
C GLU A 39 10.37 -1.99 -11.84
N PRO A 40 10.60 -3.19 -11.32
CA PRO A 40 10.66 -3.45 -9.87
C PRO A 40 11.59 -2.50 -9.12
N ASP A 41 12.79 -2.23 -9.66
CA ASP A 41 13.78 -1.37 -9.01
C ASP A 41 13.33 0.10 -8.94
N SER A 42 12.68 0.60 -9.99
CA SER A 42 12.13 1.97 -10.02
C SER A 42 10.96 2.13 -9.06
N ILE A 43 10.09 1.11 -8.97
CA ILE A 43 8.97 1.08 -8.01
C ILE A 43 9.50 1.04 -6.57
N GLU A 44 10.51 0.22 -6.30
CA GLU A 44 11.14 0.16 -4.99
C GLU A 44 11.78 1.50 -4.60
N ALA A 45 12.54 2.12 -5.50
CA ALA A 45 13.17 3.41 -5.28
C ALA A 45 12.12 4.52 -5.02
N ALA A 46 11.05 4.56 -5.82
CA ALA A 46 9.95 5.50 -5.64
C ALA A 46 9.26 5.31 -4.28
N ALA A 47 8.96 4.07 -3.88
CA ALA A 47 8.33 3.77 -2.59
C ALA A 47 9.22 4.19 -1.41
N ILE A 48 10.52 3.93 -1.46
CA ILE A 48 11.48 4.35 -0.43
C ILE A 48 11.60 5.89 -0.34
N ALA A 49 11.46 6.58 -1.46
CA ALA A 49 11.47 8.05 -1.49
C ALA A 49 10.16 8.68 -0.96
N GLY A 50 9.12 7.87 -0.74
CA GLY A 50 7.83 8.32 -0.23
C GLY A 50 6.78 8.58 -1.32
N PHE A 51 7.08 8.24 -2.57
CA PHE A 51 6.05 8.23 -3.63
C PHE A 51 5.15 7.01 -3.49
N MET A 52 3.90 7.17 -3.89
CA MET A 52 3.01 6.03 -4.13
C MET A 52 3.15 5.61 -5.59
N PRO A 53 3.55 4.36 -5.87
CA PRO A 53 3.73 3.90 -7.24
C PRO A 53 2.36 3.73 -7.91
N MET A 54 2.14 4.48 -8.99
CA MET A 54 0.98 4.41 -9.85
C MET A 54 1.46 4.37 -11.31
N ALA A 55 0.62 3.96 -12.24
CA ALA A 55 0.93 3.95 -13.65
C ALA A 55 -0.16 4.63 -14.48
N ALA A 56 0.20 5.07 -15.67
CA ALA A 56 -0.75 5.58 -16.65
C ALA A 56 -0.29 5.22 -18.07
N ARG A 57 -1.24 5.24 -19.02
CA ARG A 57 -0.94 5.18 -20.45
C ARG A 57 -0.83 6.59 -21.01
N VAL A 58 0.25 6.85 -21.72
CA VAL A 58 0.46 8.10 -22.44
C VAL A 58 0.49 7.82 -23.94
N GLU A 59 -0.17 8.66 -24.72
CA GLU A 59 -0.13 8.55 -26.18
C GLU A 59 1.23 9.05 -26.68
N THR A 60 1.85 8.26 -27.54
CA THR A 60 3.10 8.62 -28.22
C THR A 60 2.94 8.44 -29.72
N PRO A 61 3.84 9.05 -30.56
CA PRO A 61 3.82 8.82 -32.01
C PRO A 61 3.97 7.34 -32.43
N LEU A 62 4.45 6.49 -31.51
CA LEU A 62 4.62 5.04 -31.72
C LEU A 62 3.47 4.21 -31.12
N GLY A 63 2.45 4.87 -30.58
CA GLY A 63 1.31 4.24 -29.90
C GLY A 63 1.32 4.46 -28.39
N PRO A 64 0.32 3.89 -27.67
CA PRO A 64 0.21 4.05 -26.23
C PRO A 64 1.37 3.37 -25.48
N LEU A 65 1.97 4.09 -24.53
CA LEU A 65 3.06 3.63 -23.70
C LEU A 65 2.61 3.64 -22.23
N ALA A 66 2.80 2.53 -21.53
CA ALA A 66 2.61 2.47 -20.09
C ALA A 66 3.85 3.04 -19.38
N ILE A 67 3.65 4.00 -18.50
CA ILE A 67 4.70 4.65 -17.71
C ILE A 67 4.35 4.64 -16.23
N LEU A 68 5.36 4.70 -15.38
CA LEU A 68 5.18 4.95 -13.96
C LEU A 68 4.85 6.44 -13.76
N ILE A 69 3.85 6.71 -12.92
CA ILE A 69 3.48 8.06 -12.47
C ILE A 69 3.60 8.13 -10.95
N PRO A 70 4.82 8.24 -10.41
CA PRO A 70 5.03 8.30 -8.97
C PRO A 70 4.26 9.47 -8.37
N LYS A 71 3.36 9.18 -7.42
CA LYS A 71 2.51 10.20 -6.80
C LYS A 71 3.05 10.62 -5.45
N LEU A 72 3.46 11.89 -5.34
CA LEU A 72 3.85 12.49 -4.07
C LEU A 72 2.70 13.32 -3.52
N HIS A 73 1.81 12.70 -2.76
CA HIS A 73 0.59 13.32 -2.26
C HIS A 73 0.84 14.67 -1.54
N LEU A 74 -0.05 15.63 -1.73
CA LEU A 74 -0.08 16.87 -0.92
C LEU A 74 -0.53 16.59 0.51
N ARG A 75 -1.43 15.62 0.68
CA ARG A 75 -1.98 15.19 1.97
C ARG A 75 -2.07 13.67 2.03
N ARG A 76 -1.71 13.09 3.17
CA ARG A 76 -1.85 11.64 3.45
C ARG A 76 -2.53 11.40 4.77
N CYS A 77 -3.26 10.30 4.83
CA CYS A 77 -3.83 9.76 6.05
C CYS A 77 -2.84 8.76 6.66
N LEU A 78 -2.24 9.12 7.79
CA LEU A 78 -1.35 8.24 8.56
C LEU A 78 -2.02 7.83 9.87
N LEU A 79 -1.74 6.60 10.29
CA LEU A 79 -2.23 6.01 11.53
C LEU A 79 -1.07 5.32 12.28
N ASP A 80 -0.98 5.53 13.59
CA ASP A 80 -0.25 4.60 14.46
C ASP A 80 -1.12 3.36 14.64
N PRO A 81 -0.70 2.17 14.21
CA PRO A 81 -1.56 0.97 14.27
C PRO A 81 -2.10 0.66 15.67
N ARG A 82 -1.39 1.06 16.73
CA ARG A 82 -1.83 0.90 18.12
C ARG A 82 -3.07 1.72 18.48
N LEU A 83 -3.37 2.72 17.66
CA LEU A 83 -4.52 3.61 17.82
C LEU A 83 -5.68 3.25 16.88
N THR A 84 -5.63 2.08 16.23
CA THR A 84 -6.69 1.62 15.33
C THR A 84 -8.02 1.53 16.07
N HIS A 85 -9.02 2.27 15.61
CA HIS A 85 -10.36 2.22 16.18
C HIS A 85 -11.12 1.00 15.64
N ILE A 86 -11.33 0.03 16.51
CA ILE A 86 -12.06 -1.19 16.20
C ILE A 86 -13.48 -1.09 16.78
N THR A 87 -14.46 -0.97 15.88
CA THR A 87 -15.87 -0.87 16.29
C THR A 87 -16.36 -2.17 16.94
N ARG A 88 -17.36 -2.07 17.83
CA ARG A 88 -18.01 -3.24 18.45
C ARG A 88 -18.58 -4.20 17.39
N THR A 89 -19.11 -3.65 16.30
CA THR A 89 -19.65 -4.45 15.18
C THR A 89 -18.53 -5.21 14.48
N ALA A 90 -17.43 -4.57 14.10
CA ALA A 90 -16.30 -5.24 13.47
C ALA A 90 -15.75 -6.37 14.37
N ARG A 91 -15.59 -6.10 15.66
CA ARG A 91 -15.14 -7.10 16.65
C ARG A 91 -16.12 -8.28 16.75
N ARG A 92 -17.43 -8.05 16.77
CA ARG A 92 -18.44 -9.13 16.80
C ARG A 92 -18.42 -9.96 15.53
N GLU A 93 -18.43 -9.32 14.37
CA GLU A 93 -18.50 -10.00 13.07
C GLU A 93 -17.20 -10.75 12.73
N SER A 94 -16.05 -10.36 13.31
CA SER A 94 -14.76 -10.96 12.99
C SER A 94 -14.67 -12.46 13.25
N SER A 95 -15.48 -13.01 14.15
CA SER A 95 -15.53 -14.46 14.40
C SER A 95 -16.01 -15.29 13.20
N ARG A 96 -16.64 -14.64 12.19
CA ARG A 96 -17.15 -15.27 10.96
C ARG A 96 -16.12 -15.38 9.85
N TYR A 97 -14.93 -14.84 10.09
CA TYR A 97 -13.89 -14.69 9.08
C TYR A 97 -12.57 -15.26 9.55
N ALA A 98 -11.75 -15.65 8.59
CA ALA A 98 -10.35 -15.94 8.80
C ALA A 98 -9.49 -14.85 8.12
N PHE A 99 -8.40 -14.41 8.78
CA PHE A 99 -7.47 -13.41 8.29
C PHE A 99 -6.11 -14.04 8.02
N GLY A 100 -5.53 -13.76 6.87
CA GLY A 100 -4.21 -14.22 6.45
C GLY A 100 -3.39 -13.13 5.77
N MET A 101 -2.13 -13.44 5.54
CA MET A 101 -1.19 -12.57 4.83
C MET A 101 -0.42 -13.37 3.77
N ASN A 102 -0.26 -12.78 2.59
CA ASN A 102 0.62 -13.29 1.53
C ASN A 102 0.29 -14.70 1.01
N THR A 103 -0.95 -15.17 1.17
CA THR A 103 -1.39 -16.49 0.69
C THR A 103 -2.09 -16.43 -0.67
N ALA A 104 -2.60 -15.25 -1.05
CA ALA A 104 -3.43 -15.05 -2.25
C ALA A 104 -3.15 -13.70 -2.93
N PHE A 105 -1.89 -13.31 -3.08
CA PHE A 105 -1.51 -11.99 -3.62
C PHE A 105 -2.14 -11.71 -4.99
N HIS A 106 -2.08 -12.68 -5.92
CA HIS A 106 -2.67 -12.56 -7.26
C HIS A 106 -4.19 -12.40 -7.19
N GLU A 107 -4.88 -13.23 -6.39
CA GLU A 107 -6.35 -13.14 -6.23
C GLU A 107 -6.78 -11.80 -5.63
N VAL A 108 -6.00 -11.26 -4.68
CA VAL A 108 -6.25 -9.93 -4.09
C VAL A 108 -6.03 -8.84 -5.14
N THR A 109 -4.99 -8.95 -5.96
CA THR A 109 -4.70 -7.97 -7.02
C THR A 109 -5.79 -7.98 -8.09
N ASP A 110 -6.22 -9.16 -8.54
CA ASP A 110 -7.30 -9.31 -9.52
C ASP A 110 -8.61 -8.73 -8.98
N ALA A 111 -8.92 -8.98 -7.69
CA ALA A 111 -10.11 -8.42 -7.07
C ALA A 111 -10.04 -6.88 -6.92
N CYS A 112 -8.86 -6.30 -6.71
CA CYS A 112 -8.68 -4.85 -6.74
C CYS A 112 -8.94 -4.29 -8.15
N LEU A 113 -8.45 -4.95 -9.20
CA LEU A 113 -8.71 -4.58 -10.60
C LEU A 113 -10.20 -4.65 -10.94
N GLU A 114 -10.90 -5.71 -10.53
CA GLU A 114 -12.34 -5.85 -10.73
C GLU A 114 -13.14 -4.67 -10.13
N VAL A 115 -12.73 -4.17 -8.96
CA VAL A 115 -13.46 -3.11 -8.24
C VAL A 115 -13.09 -1.72 -8.71
N HIS A 116 -11.82 -1.46 -9.03
CA HIS A 116 -11.31 -0.11 -9.27
C HIS A 116 -10.95 0.16 -10.73
N GLY A 117 -11.01 -0.87 -11.59
CA GLY A 117 -10.57 -0.75 -12.99
C GLY A 117 -9.05 -0.61 -13.11
N ASP A 118 -8.60 -0.36 -14.33
CA ASP A 118 -7.19 -0.27 -14.71
C ASP A 118 -6.70 1.18 -14.94
N GLU A 119 -7.40 2.19 -14.40
CA GLU A 119 -7.04 3.61 -14.61
C GLU A 119 -5.63 3.96 -14.09
N TRP A 120 -5.21 3.34 -12.98
CA TRP A 120 -3.88 3.55 -12.40
C TRP A 120 -3.13 2.24 -12.09
N LEU A 121 -3.87 1.15 -11.93
CA LEU A 121 -3.35 -0.20 -11.65
C LEU A 121 -3.25 -0.97 -12.97
N LEU A 122 -2.41 -0.48 -13.88
CA LEU A 122 -2.23 -1.10 -15.20
C LEU A 122 -1.68 -2.53 -15.09
N PRO A 123 -1.96 -3.43 -16.04
CA PRO A 123 -1.41 -4.79 -16.07
C PRO A 123 0.11 -4.83 -15.90
N GLU A 124 0.83 -3.91 -16.53
CA GLU A 124 2.30 -3.82 -16.44
C GLU A 124 2.77 -3.49 -15.01
N LEU A 125 1.99 -2.67 -14.28
CA LEU A 125 2.27 -2.36 -12.87
C LEU A 125 1.94 -3.55 -11.97
N VAL A 126 0.85 -4.26 -12.25
CA VAL A 126 0.46 -5.49 -11.57
C VAL A 126 1.55 -6.55 -11.70
N ASP A 127 2.07 -6.78 -12.91
CA ASP A 127 3.17 -7.71 -13.16
C ASP A 127 4.41 -7.35 -12.35
N ALA A 128 4.75 -6.06 -12.26
CA ALA A 128 5.86 -5.59 -11.46
C ALA A 128 5.62 -5.80 -9.95
N PHE A 129 4.40 -5.57 -9.46
CA PHE A 129 4.03 -5.85 -8.06
C PHE A 129 4.08 -7.35 -7.74
N CYS A 130 3.67 -8.21 -8.66
CA CYS A 130 3.76 -9.67 -8.51
C CYS A 130 5.22 -10.13 -8.41
N ARG A 131 6.12 -9.57 -9.23
CA ARG A 131 7.57 -9.84 -9.12
C ARG A 131 8.11 -9.38 -7.77
N LEU A 132 7.82 -8.13 -7.36
CA LEU A 132 8.23 -7.58 -6.07
C LEU A 132 7.69 -8.42 -4.89
N HIS A 133 6.46 -8.92 -5.00
CA HIS A 133 5.91 -9.84 -4.02
C HIS A 133 6.69 -11.17 -3.98
N GLY A 134 7.02 -11.74 -5.13
CA GLY A 134 7.85 -12.96 -5.23
C GLY A 134 9.23 -12.79 -4.59
N GLU A 135 9.84 -11.61 -4.76
CA GLU A 135 11.17 -11.26 -4.26
C GLU A 135 11.14 -10.56 -2.87
N ARG A 136 9.99 -10.45 -2.22
CA ARG A 136 9.76 -9.63 -1.00
C ARG A 136 10.72 -9.91 0.16
N ALA A 137 11.26 -11.11 0.24
CA ALA A 137 12.20 -11.48 1.30
C ALA A 137 13.59 -10.81 1.13
N SER A 138 14.02 -10.59 -0.11
CA SER A 138 15.34 -10.04 -0.47
C SER A 138 15.34 -8.53 -0.77
N ARG A 139 14.16 -7.94 -1.02
CA ARG A 139 13.99 -6.52 -1.36
C ARG A 139 13.93 -5.64 -0.12
N ARG A 140 14.29 -4.36 -0.25
CA ARG A 140 14.09 -3.35 0.79
C ARG A 140 12.61 -3.03 0.99
N VAL A 141 11.83 -3.05 -0.10
CA VAL A 141 10.37 -2.92 -0.09
C VAL A 141 9.76 -4.30 -0.27
N ALA A 142 8.93 -4.73 0.68
CA ALA A 142 8.20 -5.98 0.58
C ALA A 142 6.75 -5.70 0.19
N PHE A 143 6.35 -6.09 -1.03
CA PHE A 143 4.95 -6.04 -1.45
C PHE A 143 4.20 -7.23 -0.84
N LEU A 144 3.07 -6.94 -0.19
CA LEU A 144 2.32 -7.87 0.65
C LEU A 144 0.83 -7.80 0.30
N SER A 145 0.11 -8.89 0.59
CA SER A 145 -1.35 -8.91 0.61
C SER A 145 -1.89 -9.23 1.99
N ALA A 146 -3.03 -8.64 2.33
CA ALA A 146 -3.84 -8.98 3.48
C ALA A 146 -5.18 -9.54 2.99
N GLU A 147 -5.58 -10.70 3.49
CA GLU A 147 -6.73 -11.44 3.00
C GLU A 147 -7.75 -11.68 4.12
N LEU A 148 -9.02 -11.46 3.80
CA LEU A 148 -10.12 -11.85 4.67
C LEU A 148 -10.99 -12.90 3.97
N TRP A 149 -11.13 -14.04 4.61
CA TRP A 149 -11.79 -15.22 4.09
C TRP A 149 -13.07 -15.53 4.86
N ARG A 150 -14.09 -16.02 4.18
CA ARG A 150 -15.34 -16.50 4.76
C ARG A 150 -15.58 -17.93 4.33
N GLY A 151 -16.13 -18.77 5.26
CA GLY A 151 -16.34 -20.20 5.02
C GLY A 151 -15.11 -21.03 5.26
N ASP A 152 -15.27 -22.35 5.18
CA ASP A 152 -14.24 -23.34 5.44
C ASP A 152 -14.09 -24.33 4.28
N GLY A 153 -12.92 -24.96 4.17
CA GLY A 153 -12.66 -26.00 3.16
C GLY A 153 -12.89 -25.50 1.74
N ALA A 154 -13.71 -26.25 0.97
CA ALA A 154 -14.00 -25.95 -0.44
C ALA A 154 -14.93 -24.73 -0.63
N ASP A 155 -15.70 -24.35 0.39
CA ASP A 155 -16.63 -23.20 0.35
C ASP A 155 -15.95 -21.90 0.80
N ARG A 156 -14.65 -21.93 1.02
CA ARG A 156 -13.88 -20.77 1.46
C ARG A 156 -13.76 -19.75 0.33
N ALA A 157 -14.21 -18.53 0.59
CA ALA A 157 -14.20 -17.42 -0.35
C ALA A 157 -13.40 -16.22 0.16
N LEU A 158 -12.61 -15.61 -0.69
CA LEU A 158 -11.94 -14.34 -0.45
C LEU A 158 -12.97 -13.21 -0.56
N VAL A 159 -13.30 -12.56 0.58
CA VAL A 159 -14.39 -11.59 0.66
C VAL A 159 -13.95 -10.15 0.84
N ALA A 160 -12.74 -9.91 1.31
CA ALA A 160 -12.09 -8.62 1.34
C ALA A 160 -10.56 -8.81 1.37
N GLY A 161 -9.83 -7.80 0.99
CA GLY A 161 -8.37 -7.80 1.05
C GLY A 161 -7.79 -6.52 0.52
N GLU A 162 -6.49 -6.40 0.66
CA GLU A 162 -5.73 -5.28 0.11
C GLU A 162 -4.33 -5.71 -0.30
N ILE A 163 -3.76 -4.99 -1.25
CA ILE A 163 -2.33 -4.97 -1.54
C ILE A 163 -1.70 -3.76 -0.88
N GLY A 164 -0.51 -3.96 -0.35
CA GLY A 164 0.29 -2.90 0.26
C GLY A 164 1.77 -3.24 0.23
N TYR A 165 2.57 -2.39 0.84
CA TYR A 165 4.01 -2.66 0.95
C TYR A 165 4.58 -2.22 2.31
N LEU A 166 5.64 -2.91 2.71
CA LEU A 166 6.40 -2.66 3.93
C LEU A 166 7.75 -2.04 3.59
N VAL A 167 8.06 -0.90 4.22
CA VAL A 167 9.39 -0.26 4.21
C VAL A 167 9.79 0.08 5.64
N GLY A 168 10.87 -0.49 6.12
CA GLY A 168 11.29 -0.27 7.51
C GLY A 168 10.16 -0.63 8.48
N SER A 169 9.76 0.29 9.35
CA SER A 169 8.65 0.14 10.30
C SER A 169 7.36 0.81 9.82
N SER A 170 7.20 1.03 8.51
CA SER A 170 6.00 1.57 7.88
C SER A 170 5.36 0.57 6.95
N TYR A 171 4.03 0.41 7.05
CA TYR A 171 3.21 -0.31 6.08
C TYR A 171 2.33 0.67 5.32
N ALA A 172 2.28 0.57 4.00
CA ALA A 172 1.45 1.41 3.14
C ALA A 172 0.37 0.58 2.45
N SER A 173 -0.89 0.94 2.63
CA SER A 173 -2.02 0.39 1.86
C SER A 173 -2.09 1.05 0.49
N LEU A 174 -2.11 0.26 -0.58
CA LEU A 174 -2.20 0.72 -1.97
C LEU A 174 -3.62 0.66 -2.50
N SER A 175 -4.19 -0.53 -2.53
CA SER A 175 -5.52 -0.81 -3.05
C SER A 175 -6.18 -1.92 -2.26
N GLY A 176 -7.48 -1.83 -2.07
CA GLY A 176 -8.24 -2.86 -1.36
C GLY A 176 -9.64 -3.01 -1.93
N PHE A 177 -10.24 -4.15 -1.68
CA PHE A 177 -11.59 -4.47 -2.12
C PHE A 177 -12.42 -5.08 -0.98
N SER A 178 -13.74 -5.04 -1.13
CA SER A 178 -14.68 -5.71 -0.21
C SER A 178 -15.92 -6.14 -0.98
N ARG A 179 -16.16 -7.46 -1.05
CA ARG A 179 -17.32 -8.07 -1.73
C ARG A 179 -18.52 -8.26 -0.80
N VAL A 180 -18.30 -8.15 0.51
CA VAL A 180 -19.35 -8.35 1.52
C VAL A 180 -19.41 -7.12 2.43
N SER A 181 -20.62 -6.61 2.67
CA SER A 181 -20.81 -5.45 3.54
C SER A 181 -20.20 -5.68 4.93
N GLY A 182 -19.40 -4.73 5.37
CA GLY A 182 -18.67 -4.78 6.65
C GLY A 182 -17.39 -5.62 6.65
N ALA A 183 -17.12 -6.45 5.63
CA ALA A 183 -15.93 -7.27 5.57
C ALA A 183 -14.65 -6.43 5.49
N GLY A 184 -14.65 -5.35 4.70
CA GLY A 184 -13.51 -4.41 4.63
C GLY A 184 -13.17 -3.79 5.99
N THR A 185 -14.18 -3.46 6.81
CA THR A 185 -13.94 -2.94 8.17
C THR A 185 -13.31 -3.99 9.07
N VAL A 186 -13.71 -5.25 8.95
CA VAL A 186 -13.10 -6.38 9.69
C VAL A 186 -11.67 -6.62 9.22
N GLN A 187 -11.43 -6.58 7.90
CA GLN A 187 -10.09 -6.74 7.32
C GLN A 187 -9.12 -5.66 7.84
N LEU A 188 -9.53 -4.37 7.80
CA LEU A 188 -8.72 -3.27 8.31
C LEU A 188 -8.49 -3.37 9.83
N ALA A 189 -9.50 -3.80 10.60
CA ALA A 189 -9.35 -4.01 12.04
C ALA A 189 -8.32 -5.12 12.35
N ALA A 190 -8.39 -6.24 11.64
CA ALA A 190 -7.44 -7.35 11.80
C ALA A 190 -6.03 -6.94 11.36
N LEU A 191 -5.89 -6.24 10.23
CA LEU A 191 -4.61 -5.74 9.76
C LEU A 191 -4.00 -4.76 10.75
N GLY A 192 -4.78 -3.77 11.24
CA GLY A 192 -4.30 -2.80 12.23
C GLY A 192 -3.80 -3.46 13.51
N SER A 193 -4.53 -4.46 14.03
CA SER A 193 -4.10 -5.25 15.20
C SER A 193 -2.81 -6.00 14.91
N LEU A 194 -2.71 -6.68 13.76
CA LEU A 194 -1.49 -7.38 13.36
C LEU A 194 -0.30 -6.43 13.23
N LEU A 195 -0.47 -5.28 12.54
CA LEU A 195 0.60 -4.29 12.38
C LEU A 195 1.09 -3.76 13.74
N ALA A 196 0.17 -3.48 14.68
CA ALA A 196 0.50 -3.06 16.02
C ALA A 196 1.30 -4.15 16.78
N ALA A 197 0.82 -5.39 16.76
CA ALA A 197 1.47 -6.54 17.41
C ALA A 197 2.87 -6.82 16.84
N LYS A 198 3.10 -6.50 15.55
CA LYS A 198 4.42 -6.67 14.87
C LYS A 198 5.32 -5.44 14.96
N GLY A 199 4.94 -4.41 15.71
CA GLY A 199 5.76 -3.24 15.97
C GLY A 199 5.86 -2.25 14.81
N ILE A 200 4.92 -2.27 13.88
CA ILE A 200 4.79 -1.23 12.85
C ILE A 200 4.44 0.09 13.53
N ARG A 201 5.14 1.14 13.16
CA ARG A 201 4.98 2.47 13.77
C ARG A 201 4.10 3.41 12.98
N VAL A 202 4.07 3.22 11.66
CA VAL A 202 3.31 4.05 10.74
C VAL A 202 2.54 3.16 9.77
N TRP A 203 1.23 3.31 9.77
CA TRP A 203 0.36 2.79 8.73
C TRP A 203 -0.03 3.94 7.81
N ASP A 204 0.50 3.92 6.59
CA ASP A 204 0.18 4.88 5.54
C ASP A 204 -1.07 4.39 4.79
N LEU A 205 -2.17 5.06 5.01
CA LEU A 205 -3.47 4.76 4.42
C LEU A 205 -3.69 5.49 3.07
N GLY A 206 -2.68 6.23 2.59
CA GLY A 206 -2.76 6.98 1.34
C GLY A 206 -3.67 8.21 1.44
N MET A 207 -4.54 8.44 0.44
CA MET A 207 -5.46 9.58 0.43
C MET A 207 -6.39 9.59 1.64
N PRO A 208 -6.64 10.76 2.25
CA PRO A 208 -7.62 10.89 3.33
C PRO A 208 -9.03 10.59 2.81
N MET A 209 -9.71 9.66 3.49
CA MET A 209 -11.10 9.28 3.23
C MET A 209 -11.82 9.12 4.57
N GLU A 210 -13.12 9.35 4.59
CA GLU A 210 -13.90 9.35 5.83
C GLU A 210 -13.74 8.05 6.65
N TYR A 211 -13.78 6.89 5.99
CA TYR A 211 -13.59 5.61 6.69
C TYR A 211 -12.18 5.43 7.29
N LYS A 212 -11.14 6.01 6.65
CA LYS A 212 -9.76 5.99 7.15
C LYS A 212 -9.59 6.89 8.38
N LEU A 213 -10.24 8.04 8.35
CA LEU A 213 -10.30 8.95 9.50
C LEU A 213 -11.08 8.30 10.67
N SER A 214 -12.20 7.63 10.37
CA SER A 214 -12.98 6.86 11.36
C SER A 214 -12.18 5.69 11.95
N LEU A 215 -11.24 5.12 11.20
CA LEU A 215 -10.32 4.09 11.68
C LEU A 215 -9.28 4.62 12.69
N GLY A 216 -9.18 5.95 12.83
CA GLY A 216 -8.23 6.64 13.70
C GLY A 216 -7.09 7.33 12.95
N GLY A 217 -7.11 7.30 11.62
CA GLY A 217 -6.14 7.97 10.77
C GLY A 217 -6.18 9.48 10.92
N ARG A 218 -5.06 10.13 10.68
CA ARG A 218 -4.92 11.58 10.71
C ARG A 218 -4.43 12.08 9.36
N GLU A 219 -5.10 13.08 8.84
CA GLU A 219 -4.67 13.78 7.64
C GLU A 219 -3.47 14.68 7.96
N LEU A 220 -2.38 14.50 7.22
CA LEU A 220 -1.16 15.28 7.35
C LEU A 220 -0.75 15.86 6.00
N ALA A 221 -0.31 17.12 6.00
CA ALA A 221 0.31 17.75 4.84
C ALA A 221 1.66 17.11 4.50
N ARG A 222 2.10 17.21 3.24
CA ARG A 222 3.35 16.66 2.70
C ARG A 222 4.56 17.00 3.57
N SER A 223 4.70 18.25 3.99
CA SER A 223 5.78 18.71 4.87
C SER A 223 5.82 18.03 6.24
N ARG A 224 4.71 17.45 6.66
CA ARG A 224 4.59 16.76 7.96
C ARG A 224 4.72 15.25 7.83
N PHE A 225 4.12 14.64 6.79
CA PHE A 225 4.15 13.18 6.68
C PHE A 225 5.48 12.64 6.13
N LEU A 226 6.16 13.33 5.19
CA LEU A 226 7.43 12.85 4.62
C LEU A 226 8.52 12.62 5.68
N PRO A 227 8.77 13.55 6.63
CA PRO A 227 9.74 13.30 7.71
C PRO A 227 9.37 12.10 8.59
N LEU A 228 8.08 11.86 8.82
CA LEU A 228 7.60 10.70 9.60
C LEU A 228 7.87 9.39 8.85
N LEU A 229 7.56 9.33 7.55
CA LEU A 229 7.85 8.16 6.71
C LEU A 229 9.35 7.89 6.63
N ARG A 230 10.18 8.91 6.34
CA ARG A 230 11.65 8.77 6.27
C ARG A 230 12.21 8.21 7.58
N ARG A 231 11.72 8.68 8.72
CA ARG A 231 12.13 8.16 10.04
C ARG A 231 11.69 6.71 10.25
N ALA A 232 10.49 6.34 9.79
CA ALA A 232 9.99 4.97 9.86
C ALA A 232 10.78 4.03 8.92
N TYR A 233 11.16 4.49 7.73
CA TYR A 233 11.92 3.71 6.74
C TYR A 233 13.34 3.39 7.17
N THR A 234 13.98 4.27 7.97
CA THR A 234 15.32 4.06 8.51
C THR A 234 15.34 3.29 9.83
N ALA A 235 14.18 3.15 10.50
CA ALA A 235 14.09 2.36 11.72
C ALA A 235 14.34 0.88 11.40
N SER A 236 15.11 0.20 12.27
CA SER A 236 15.30 -1.26 12.14
C SER A 236 13.94 -1.96 12.16
N ALA A 237 13.64 -2.66 11.08
CA ALA A 237 12.36 -3.34 10.87
C ALA A 237 12.51 -4.86 10.89
N ASP A 238 13.69 -5.38 11.21
CA ASP A 238 13.97 -6.80 11.11
C ASP A 238 12.94 -7.69 11.81
N PRO A 239 12.48 -7.43 13.05
CA PRO A 239 11.44 -8.24 13.67
C PRO A 239 10.08 -8.12 12.99
N ALA A 240 9.66 -6.90 12.62
CA ALA A 240 8.39 -6.65 11.93
C ALA A 240 8.40 -7.29 10.53
N ARG A 241 9.52 -7.11 9.81
CA ARG A 241 9.72 -7.72 8.50
C ARG A 241 9.70 -9.24 8.56
N ALA A 242 10.46 -9.84 9.46
CA ALA A 242 10.48 -11.29 9.67
C ALA A 242 9.10 -11.86 9.99
N ALA A 243 8.23 -11.07 10.61
CA ALA A 243 6.90 -11.50 11.01
C ALA A 243 5.80 -11.26 9.96
N LEU A 244 5.97 -10.30 9.03
CA LEU A 244 4.95 -9.91 8.05
C LEU A 244 5.24 -10.44 6.63
N VAL A 245 6.52 -10.61 6.26
CA VAL A 245 6.92 -11.05 4.92
C VAL A 245 6.58 -12.51 4.60
N PRO A 246 6.71 -13.48 5.55
CA PRO A 246 6.27 -14.85 5.29
C PRO A 246 4.77 -14.93 5.05
N ALA A 247 4.36 -15.90 4.23
CA ALA A 247 2.94 -16.22 4.12
C ALA A 247 2.43 -16.77 5.47
N SER A 248 1.29 -16.27 5.93
CA SER A 248 0.62 -16.78 7.11
C SER A 248 -0.75 -17.34 6.74
N MET A 249 -0.95 -18.62 7.03
CA MET A 249 -2.25 -19.28 6.81
C MET A 249 -3.34 -18.55 7.56
N PRO A 250 -4.51 -18.39 6.95
CA PRO A 250 -5.62 -17.70 7.59
C PRO A 250 -6.04 -18.33 8.91
N VAL A 251 -6.09 -17.50 9.94
CA VAL A 251 -6.57 -17.83 11.28
C VAL A 251 -7.83 -17.02 11.60
N ASN A 252 -8.59 -17.43 12.61
CA ASN A 252 -9.80 -16.69 12.98
C ASN A 252 -9.50 -15.22 13.23
N ALA A 253 -10.18 -14.32 12.50
CA ALA A 253 -9.91 -12.88 12.53
C ALA A 253 -10.20 -12.28 13.91
N ARG A 254 -11.10 -12.85 14.73
CA ARG A 254 -11.36 -12.42 16.09
C ARG A 254 -10.12 -12.60 16.98
N GLY A 255 -9.43 -13.73 16.85
CA GLY A 255 -8.18 -13.97 17.58
C GLY A 255 -7.08 -12.96 17.23
N VAL A 256 -7.01 -12.52 15.97
CA VAL A 256 -6.05 -11.48 15.54
C VAL A 256 -6.41 -10.11 16.11
N ILE A 257 -7.71 -9.78 16.19
CA ILE A 257 -8.18 -8.49 16.73
C ILE A 257 -8.00 -8.40 18.26
N ASP A 258 -8.08 -9.52 18.95
CA ASP A 258 -8.04 -9.58 20.41
C ASP A 258 -6.63 -9.86 20.97
N SER A 259 -5.62 -10.09 20.07
CA SER A 259 -4.21 -10.29 20.43
C SER A 259 -3.48 -8.97 20.63
#